data_db33f157d58b1966c5c54129d7583060
#
_entry.id   db33f157d58b1966c5c54129d7583060
#
_cell.length_a   1.000
_cell.length_b   1.000
_cell.length_c   1.000
_cell.angle_alpha   90.00
_cell.angle_beta   90.00
_cell.angle_gamma   90.00
#
_symmetry.space_group_name_H-M   'P 1'
#
loop_
_entity.id
_entity.type
_entity.pdbx_description
1 polymer ?
#
loop_
_entity_poly.entity_id
_entity_poly.type
_entity_poly.pdbx_seq_one_letter_code
_entity_poly.pdbx_strand_id
1 'polypeptide(L)'
;APDDERVLLGVAGFQARAALANVFSELPNSENQVVRDGASTLLWFEHPAERFLLVTDVATANMLTEKLHGEAELNNSQQWLALDIEAGIPVIDAANSGQFIPQATNLQALGGISFKKGCYTGQEMVARAKFRGANKRALWLLAGKASRVPEAGEDLELQMGENWRRTGAILAAAQLDDGQLLVQAVMNNDLEAESVFRVRDDANTLHIVPLPYSLEE
;
A
#
# COMPACT_ATOMS: atom_id res chain seq x y z
N ALA A 1 -12.36 19.54 -22.68
CA ALA A 1 -13.38 20.24 -21.88
C ALA A 1 -12.93 20.22 -20.42
N PRO A 2 -13.07 21.32 -19.66
CA PRO A 2 -12.61 21.39 -18.27
C PRO A 2 -13.37 20.51 -17.27
N ASP A 3 -14.36 19.74 -17.75
CA ASP A 3 -15.24 18.91 -16.92
C ASP A 3 -14.76 17.46 -16.71
N ASP A 4 -13.56 17.12 -17.21
CA ASP A 4 -13.00 15.77 -17.08
C ASP A 4 -12.11 15.59 -15.84
N GLU A 5 -12.14 16.52 -14.89
CA GLU A 5 -11.36 16.40 -13.67
C GLU A 5 -11.94 15.32 -12.76
N ARG A 6 -11.18 14.25 -12.56
CA ARG A 6 -11.53 13.15 -11.68
C ARG A 6 -11.01 13.40 -10.27
N VAL A 7 -11.86 13.09 -9.29
CA VAL A 7 -11.55 13.20 -7.88
C VAL A 7 -11.52 11.80 -7.27
N LEU A 8 -10.55 11.57 -6.40
CA LEU A 8 -10.39 10.33 -5.64
C LEU A 8 -10.82 10.58 -4.19
N LEU A 9 -11.75 9.78 -3.69
CA LEU A 9 -12.17 9.79 -2.29
C LEU A 9 -11.96 8.40 -1.67
N GLY A 10 -11.20 8.34 -0.59
CA GLY A 10 -11.09 7.16 0.25
C GLY A 10 -12.18 7.15 1.31
N VAL A 11 -12.93 6.05 1.42
CA VAL A 11 -13.98 5.86 2.43
C VAL A 11 -13.64 4.63 3.26
N ALA A 12 -13.42 4.81 4.54
CA ALA A 12 -13.04 3.75 5.46
C ALA A 12 -13.84 3.82 6.77
N GLY A 13 -13.58 2.87 7.67
CA GLY A 13 -14.29 2.74 8.93
C GLY A 13 -15.35 1.64 8.89
N PHE A 14 -15.74 1.14 10.06
CA PHE A 14 -16.66 0.00 10.16
C PHE A 14 -18.08 0.30 9.62
N GLN A 15 -18.46 1.57 9.50
CA GLN A 15 -19.74 2.00 8.93
C GLN A 15 -19.66 2.41 7.47
N ALA A 16 -18.48 2.30 6.82
CA ALA A 16 -18.29 2.77 5.46
C ALA A 16 -19.25 2.11 4.46
N ARG A 17 -19.41 0.79 4.52
CA ARG A 17 -20.36 0.07 3.65
C ARG A 17 -21.79 0.51 3.85
N ALA A 18 -22.26 0.61 5.09
CA ALA A 18 -23.61 1.04 5.38
C ALA A 18 -23.88 2.48 4.91
N ALA A 19 -22.94 3.38 5.10
CA ALA A 19 -23.04 4.76 4.63
C ALA A 19 -23.10 4.84 3.10
N LEU A 20 -22.25 4.11 2.39
CA LEU A 20 -22.26 4.08 0.92
C LEU A 20 -23.53 3.43 0.36
N ALA A 21 -24.12 2.46 1.04
CA ALA A 21 -25.36 1.82 0.62
C ALA A 21 -26.56 2.78 0.60
N ASN A 22 -26.50 3.89 1.33
CA ASN A 22 -27.52 4.94 1.27
C ASN A 22 -27.42 5.82 0.01
N VAL A 23 -26.29 5.76 -0.70
CA VAL A 23 -26.00 6.60 -1.86
C VAL A 23 -25.97 5.80 -3.15
N PHE A 24 -25.40 4.60 -3.13
CA PHE A 24 -25.25 3.73 -4.28
C PHE A 24 -26.11 2.48 -4.16
N SER A 25 -26.76 2.09 -5.25
CA SER A 25 -27.63 0.92 -5.31
C SER A 25 -26.87 -0.41 -5.26
N GLU A 26 -25.61 -0.40 -5.75
CA GLU A 26 -24.73 -1.56 -5.76
C GLU A 26 -23.34 -1.15 -5.24
N LEU A 27 -22.77 -1.99 -4.39
CA LEU A 27 -21.44 -1.79 -3.82
C LEU A 27 -20.52 -2.94 -4.21
N PRO A 28 -19.21 -2.65 -4.42
CA PRO A 28 -18.24 -3.69 -4.66
C PRO A 28 -17.99 -4.54 -3.41
N ASN A 29 -17.53 -5.77 -3.63
CA ASN A 29 -17.23 -6.76 -2.59
C ASN A 29 -16.10 -7.70 -3.06
N SER A 30 -15.83 -8.74 -2.29
CA SER A 30 -14.79 -9.73 -2.62
C SER A 30 -14.97 -10.42 -3.97
N GLU A 31 -16.20 -10.61 -4.42
CA GLU A 31 -16.52 -11.28 -5.69
C GLU A 31 -16.51 -10.31 -6.87
N ASN A 32 -16.92 -9.07 -6.66
CA ASN A 32 -16.93 -8.00 -7.65
C ASN A 32 -16.30 -6.74 -7.09
N GLN A 33 -15.01 -6.59 -7.27
CA GLN A 33 -14.19 -5.56 -6.62
C GLN A 33 -14.32 -4.17 -7.28
N VAL A 34 -15.00 -4.07 -8.41
CA VAL A 34 -15.18 -2.81 -9.13
C VAL A 34 -16.65 -2.69 -9.55
N VAL A 35 -17.29 -1.61 -9.14
CA VAL A 35 -18.67 -1.27 -9.53
C VAL A 35 -18.69 0.12 -10.14
N ARG A 36 -19.42 0.27 -11.24
CA ARG A 36 -19.64 1.56 -11.90
C ARG A 36 -21.08 2.01 -11.68
N ASP A 37 -21.25 3.26 -11.29
CA ASP A 37 -22.54 3.91 -11.08
C ASP A 37 -22.48 5.33 -11.66
N GLY A 38 -23.06 5.50 -12.86
CA GLY A 38 -23.01 6.78 -13.57
C GLY A 38 -21.59 7.26 -13.83
N ALA A 39 -21.26 8.45 -13.35
CA ALA A 39 -19.93 9.04 -13.46
C ALA A 39 -18.93 8.51 -12.41
N SER A 40 -19.41 7.65 -11.52
CA SER A 40 -18.62 7.15 -10.38
C SER A 40 -18.15 5.73 -10.62
N THR A 41 -16.94 5.43 -10.12
CA THR A 41 -16.40 4.07 -10.05
C THR A 41 -16.00 3.80 -8.62
N LEU A 42 -16.49 2.69 -8.04
CA LEU A 42 -16.16 2.26 -6.71
C LEU A 42 -15.22 1.06 -6.78
N LEU A 43 -14.12 1.13 -6.03
CA LEU A 43 -13.14 0.07 -5.89
C LEU A 43 -13.17 -0.43 -4.45
N TRP A 44 -13.10 -1.74 -4.29
CA TRP A 44 -13.11 -2.40 -2.99
C TRP A 44 -11.73 -2.90 -2.59
N PHE A 45 -11.39 -2.72 -1.32
CA PHE A 45 -10.16 -3.22 -0.71
C PHE A 45 -10.50 -3.95 0.59
N GLU A 46 -9.89 -5.12 0.78
CA GLU A 46 -10.09 -5.94 1.96
C GLU A 46 -9.23 -5.51 3.15
N HIS A 47 -8.01 -5.09 2.88
CA HIS A 47 -6.99 -4.88 3.90
C HIS A 47 -6.63 -3.40 4.10
N PRO A 48 -6.22 -3.00 5.31
CA PRO A 48 -6.15 -3.78 6.57
C PRO A 48 -7.52 -4.10 7.14
N ALA A 49 -8.54 -3.38 6.73
CA ALA A 49 -9.96 -3.60 6.94
C ALA A 49 -10.71 -3.14 5.70
N GLU A 50 -11.96 -3.55 5.52
CA GLU A 50 -12.76 -3.16 4.37
C GLU A 50 -12.78 -1.64 4.20
N ARG A 51 -12.42 -1.19 2.99
CA ARG A 51 -12.40 0.21 2.60
C ARG A 51 -12.70 0.35 1.11
N PHE A 52 -13.07 1.55 0.71
CA PHE A 52 -13.49 1.85 -0.65
C PHE A 52 -12.72 3.04 -1.21
N LEU A 53 -12.38 2.98 -2.47
CA LEU A 53 -11.89 4.13 -3.22
C LEU A 53 -12.93 4.51 -4.27
N LEU A 54 -13.36 5.75 -4.23
CA LEU A 54 -14.31 6.32 -5.17
C LEU A 54 -13.59 7.21 -6.16
N VAL A 55 -13.78 6.94 -7.44
CA VAL A 55 -13.32 7.79 -8.55
C VAL A 55 -14.56 8.45 -9.16
N THR A 56 -14.65 9.76 -9.08
CA THR A 56 -15.84 10.48 -9.50
C THR A 56 -15.53 11.89 -9.99
N ASP A 57 -16.54 12.66 -10.38
CA ASP A 57 -16.41 14.07 -10.70
C ASP A 57 -16.44 14.95 -9.45
N VAL A 58 -16.08 16.23 -9.59
CA VAL A 58 -16.02 17.20 -8.48
C VAL A 58 -17.39 17.42 -7.84
N ALA A 59 -18.45 17.52 -8.64
CA ALA A 59 -19.80 17.78 -8.14
C ALA A 59 -20.30 16.60 -7.29
N THR A 60 -20.13 15.38 -7.76
CA THR A 60 -20.49 14.17 -7.03
C THR A 60 -19.66 14.02 -5.75
N ALA A 61 -18.34 14.29 -5.83
CA ALA A 61 -17.46 14.26 -4.66
C ALA A 61 -17.92 15.21 -3.56
N ASN A 62 -18.28 16.44 -3.90
CA ASN A 62 -18.78 17.44 -2.94
C ASN A 62 -20.10 17.02 -2.31
N MET A 63 -21.03 16.50 -3.11
CA MET A 63 -22.30 15.97 -2.62
C MET A 63 -22.09 14.81 -1.64
N LEU A 64 -21.19 13.87 -1.95
CA LEU A 64 -20.90 12.71 -1.11
C LEU A 64 -20.20 13.11 0.18
N THR A 65 -19.29 14.08 0.13
CA THR A 65 -18.62 14.60 1.33
C THR A 65 -19.62 15.16 2.33
N GLU A 66 -20.63 15.90 1.87
CA GLU A 66 -21.70 16.39 2.74
C GLU A 66 -22.56 15.26 3.28
N LYS A 67 -23.01 14.32 2.44
CA LYS A 67 -23.88 13.21 2.84
C LYS A 67 -23.24 12.24 3.81
N LEU A 68 -21.94 11.98 3.65
CA LEU A 68 -21.19 11.01 4.46
C LEU A 68 -20.58 11.63 5.72
N HIS A 69 -20.69 12.94 5.91
CA HIS A 69 -20.16 13.63 7.06
C HIS A 69 -20.78 13.08 8.36
N GLY A 70 -19.92 12.54 9.23
CA GLY A 70 -20.34 11.93 10.51
C GLY A 70 -20.81 10.48 10.40
N GLU A 71 -21.03 9.92 9.21
CA GLU A 71 -21.46 8.52 9.01
C GLU A 71 -20.31 7.60 8.63
N ALA A 72 -19.30 8.12 7.90
CA ALA A 72 -18.13 7.38 7.49
C ALA A 72 -16.89 8.26 7.57
N GLU A 73 -15.74 7.63 7.69
CA GLU A 73 -14.46 8.31 7.67
C GLU A 73 -13.99 8.53 6.22
N LEU A 74 -13.87 9.82 5.86
CA LEU A 74 -13.29 10.23 4.58
C LEU A 74 -11.79 10.45 4.76
N ASN A 75 -10.99 9.67 4.06
CA ASN A 75 -9.55 9.71 4.21
C ASN A 75 -8.90 10.74 3.28
N ASN A 76 -7.96 11.51 3.82
CA ASN A 76 -7.02 12.27 3.00
C ASN A 76 -5.95 11.34 2.41
N SER A 77 -5.09 11.88 1.54
CA SER A 77 -4.05 11.09 0.87
C SER A 77 -3.05 10.44 1.83
N GLN A 78 -2.74 11.08 2.96
CA GLN A 78 -1.82 10.52 3.97
C GLN A 78 -2.45 9.37 4.75
N GLN A 79 -3.71 9.50 5.12
CA GLN A 79 -4.45 8.43 5.79
C GLN A 79 -4.61 7.21 4.87
N TRP A 80 -4.92 7.43 3.60
CA TRP A 80 -5.01 6.36 2.61
C TRP A 80 -3.66 5.67 2.38
N LEU A 81 -2.58 6.45 2.31
CA LEU A 81 -1.23 5.91 2.22
C LEU A 81 -0.90 4.99 3.40
N ALA A 82 -1.24 5.39 4.62
CA ALA A 82 -1.04 4.56 5.82
C ALA A 82 -1.80 3.23 5.71
N LEU A 83 -3.03 3.25 5.21
CA LEU A 83 -3.84 2.04 5.00
C LEU A 83 -3.23 1.12 3.94
N ASP A 84 -2.72 1.66 2.84
CA ASP A 84 -2.03 0.88 1.81
C ASP A 84 -0.75 0.23 2.36
N ILE A 85 0.02 0.96 3.16
CA ILE A 85 1.22 0.44 3.81
C ILE A 85 0.87 -0.72 4.76
N GLU A 86 -0.13 -0.54 5.62
CA GLU A 86 -0.60 -1.60 6.53
C GLU A 86 -1.14 -2.82 5.78
N ALA A 87 -1.78 -2.60 4.64
CA ALA A 87 -2.29 -3.68 3.79
C ALA A 87 -1.19 -4.44 3.04
N GLY A 88 0.06 -3.98 3.09
CA GLY A 88 1.16 -4.57 2.33
C GLY A 88 1.04 -4.34 0.81
N ILE A 89 0.27 -3.34 0.39
CA ILE A 89 0.13 -2.95 -1.02
C ILE A 89 1.32 -2.06 -1.38
N PRO A 90 2.16 -2.44 -2.37
CA PRO A 90 3.34 -1.67 -2.71
C PRO A 90 2.96 -0.31 -3.30
N VAL A 91 3.57 0.73 -2.77
CA VAL A 91 3.43 2.10 -3.24
C VAL A 91 4.62 2.42 -4.13
N ILE A 92 4.39 2.50 -5.43
CA ILE A 92 5.44 2.78 -6.41
C ILE A 92 5.28 4.20 -6.92
N ASP A 93 6.27 5.01 -6.68
CA ASP A 93 6.34 6.38 -7.18
C ASP A 93 7.51 6.57 -8.18
N ALA A 94 7.74 7.80 -8.61
CA ALA A 94 8.80 8.10 -9.57
C ALA A 94 10.20 7.73 -9.08
N ALA A 95 10.45 7.80 -7.76
CA ALA A 95 11.74 7.45 -7.18
C ALA A 95 12.03 5.94 -7.22
N ASN A 96 10.98 5.11 -7.22
CA ASN A 96 11.06 3.65 -7.17
C ASN A 96 10.70 2.97 -8.49
N SER A 97 10.15 3.70 -9.43
CA SER A 97 9.65 3.13 -10.68
C SER A 97 10.74 2.39 -11.44
N GLY A 98 10.48 1.15 -11.79
CA GLY A 98 11.40 0.31 -12.56
C GLY A 98 12.59 -0.25 -11.78
N GLN A 99 12.74 0.02 -10.50
CA GLN A 99 13.87 -0.45 -9.69
C GLN A 99 13.76 -1.92 -9.26
N PHE A 100 12.56 -2.44 -9.17
CA PHE A 100 12.30 -3.76 -8.62
C PHE A 100 11.49 -4.63 -9.59
N ILE A 101 11.76 -5.92 -9.58
CA ILE A 101 10.86 -6.88 -10.22
C ILE A 101 9.58 -7.03 -9.38
N PRO A 102 8.44 -7.35 -9.99
CA PRO A 102 7.15 -7.42 -9.27
C PRO A 102 7.16 -8.35 -8.05
N GLN A 103 7.87 -9.48 -8.10
CA GLN A 103 7.98 -10.39 -6.96
C GLN A 103 8.71 -9.76 -5.76
N ALA A 104 9.66 -8.87 -6.00
CA ALA A 104 10.36 -8.16 -4.93
C ALA A 104 9.45 -7.20 -4.15
N THR A 105 8.31 -6.83 -4.71
CA THR A 105 7.28 -6.00 -4.07
C THR A 105 6.01 -6.78 -3.69
N ASN A 106 6.09 -8.11 -3.64
CA ASN A 106 5.00 -9.02 -3.27
C ASN A 106 3.80 -9.01 -4.24
N LEU A 107 3.91 -8.42 -5.42
CA LEU A 107 2.80 -8.35 -6.38
C LEU A 107 2.29 -9.72 -6.81
N GLN A 108 3.13 -10.76 -6.78
CA GLN A 108 2.68 -12.13 -7.06
C GLN A 108 1.67 -12.59 -6.01
N ALA A 109 1.97 -12.42 -4.73
CA ALA A 109 1.08 -12.80 -3.63
C ALA A 109 -0.23 -11.99 -3.64
N LEU A 110 -0.19 -10.76 -4.13
CA LEU A 110 -1.35 -9.89 -4.27
C LEU A 110 -2.15 -10.11 -5.57
N GLY A 111 -1.76 -11.08 -6.40
CA GLY A 111 -2.42 -11.37 -7.67
C GLY A 111 -2.15 -10.34 -8.77
N GLY A 112 -1.17 -9.45 -8.57
CA GLY A 112 -0.81 -8.41 -9.54
C GLY A 112 -0.02 -8.91 -10.75
N ILE A 113 0.35 -10.20 -10.78
CA ILE A 113 1.11 -10.81 -11.86
C ILE A 113 0.31 -11.96 -12.48
N SER A 114 0.25 -12.01 -13.79
CA SER A 114 -0.33 -13.14 -14.52
C SER A 114 0.72 -13.75 -15.45
N PHE A 115 0.97 -15.04 -15.27
CA PHE A 115 1.85 -15.82 -16.15
C PHE A 115 1.13 -16.40 -17.37
N LYS A 116 -0.18 -16.22 -17.46
CA LYS A 116 -1.04 -16.73 -18.55
C LYS A 116 -1.41 -15.67 -19.58
N LYS A 117 -1.17 -14.40 -19.29
CA LYS A 117 -1.41 -13.31 -20.24
C LYS A 117 -0.23 -13.17 -21.21
N GLY A 118 -0.48 -12.52 -22.34
CA GLY A 118 0.51 -12.35 -23.41
C GLY A 118 1.81 -11.65 -23.01
N CYS A 119 2.73 -11.54 -23.94
CA CYS A 119 4.07 -11.02 -23.71
C CYS A 119 4.08 -9.54 -23.31
N TYR A 120 4.98 -9.18 -22.38
CA TYR A 120 5.23 -7.81 -21.95
C TYR A 120 6.73 -7.60 -21.69
N THR A 121 7.16 -6.35 -21.69
CA THR A 121 8.56 -6.00 -21.42
C THR A 121 8.98 -6.46 -20.02
N GLY A 122 10.07 -7.20 -19.93
CA GLY A 122 10.58 -7.74 -18.67
C GLY A 122 9.99 -9.09 -18.26
N GLN A 123 9.09 -9.69 -19.03
CA GLN A 123 8.48 -10.99 -18.76
C GLN A 123 9.50 -12.09 -18.44
N GLU A 124 10.63 -12.11 -19.13
CA GLU A 124 11.69 -13.10 -18.88
C GLU A 124 12.23 -13.00 -17.44
N MET A 125 12.47 -11.79 -16.95
CA MET A 125 12.94 -11.57 -15.58
C MET A 125 11.91 -12.01 -14.54
N VAL A 126 10.64 -11.69 -14.76
CA VAL A 126 9.52 -12.09 -13.89
C VAL A 126 9.36 -13.61 -13.87
N ALA A 127 9.40 -14.25 -15.03
CA ALA A 127 9.32 -15.71 -15.15
C ALA A 127 10.53 -16.40 -14.48
N ARG A 128 11.74 -15.87 -14.67
CA ARG A 128 12.95 -16.39 -14.01
C ARG A 128 12.85 -16.30 -12.49
N ALA A 129 12.33 -15.21 -11.95
CA ALA A 129 12.14 -15.06 -10.51
C ALA A 129 11.17 -16.11 -9.95
N LYS A 130 10.11 -16.45 -10.69
CA LYS A 130 9.16 -17.50 -10.29
C LYS A 130 9.77 -18.91 -10.40
N PHE A 131 10.22 -19.26 -11.60
CA PHE A 131 10.52 -20.68 -11.91
C PHE A 131 11.92 -21.12 -11.50
N ARG A 132 12.82 -20.18 -11.24
CA ARG A 132 14.20 -20.47 -10.82
C ARG A 132 14.51 -20.04 -9.40
N GLY A 133 13.52 -19.55 -8.65
CA GLY A 133 13.71 -19.08 -7.28
C GLY A 133 14.74 -17.93 -7.17
N ALA A 134 14.86 -17.10 -8.20
CA ALA A 134 15.87 -16.06 -8.26
C ALA A 134 15.53 -14.81 -7.41
N ASN A 135 14.29 -14.70 -6.94
CA ASN A 135 13.87 -13.58 -6.09
C ASN A 135 14.34 -13.81 -4.65
N LYS A 136 15.20 -12.92 -4.18
CA LYS A 136 15.70 -12.91 -2.80
C LYS A 136 15.22 -11.69 -2.00
N ARG A 137 14.29 -10.93 -2.56
CA ARG A 137 13.76 -9.71 -1.95
C ARG A 137 12.26 -9.80 -1.77
N ALA A 138 11.78 -9.10 -0.76
CA ALA A 138 10.36 -8.99 -0.45
C ALA A 138 10.03 -7.60 0.07
N LEU A 139 8.75 -7.26 0.04
CA LEU A 139 8.20 -6.11 0.70
C LEU A 139 8.00 -6.43 2.18
N TRP A 140 8.50 -5.53 3.03
CA TRP A 140 8.36 -5.62 4.48
C TRP A 140 7.60 -4.43 5.02
N LEU A 141 6.82 -4.68 6.05
CA LEU A 141 6.18 -3.65 6.85
C LEU A 141 6.95 -3.47 8.15
N LEU A 142 7.35 -2.22 8.42
CA LEU A 142 8.04 -1.84 9.66
C LEU A 142 7.22 -0.80 10.40
N ALA A 143 7.29 -0.84 11.71
CA ALA A 143 6.66 0.16 12.57
C ALA A 143 7.59 0.56 13.71
N GLY A 144 7.44 1.77 14.18
CA GLY A 144 8.22 2.31 15.30
C GLY A 144 8.21 3.83 15.31
N LYS A 145 9.35 4.41 15.56
CA LYS A 145 9.50 5.87 15.63
C LYS A 145 10.67 6.34 14.79
N ALA A 146 10.61 7.60 14.39
CA ALA A 146 11.71 8.32 13.77
C ALA A 146 11.56 9.80 14.07
N SER A 147 12.66 10.53 14.00
CA SER A 147 12.66 11.99 14.20
C SER A 147 12.04 12.74 13.02
N ARG A 148 11.92 12.08 11.88
CA ARG A 148 11.29 12.60 10.65
C ARG A 148 10.63 11.48 9.88
N VAL A 149 9.72 11.83 8.98
CA VAL A 149 9.15 10.90 8.01
C VAL A 149 10.13 10.78 6.84
N PRO A 150 10.69 9.58 6.58
CA PRO A 150 11.62 9.40 5.46
C PRO A 150 10.89 9.47 4.12
N GLU A 151 11.65 9.78 3.08
CA GLU A 151 11.15 9.81 1.70
C GLU A 151 11.39 8.48 0.98
N ALA A 152 10.61 8.23 -0.06
CA ALA A 152 10.81 7.11 -0.96
C ALA A 152 12.23 7.15 -1.56
N GLY A 153 12.86 5.98 -1.63
CA GLY A 153 14.23 5.83 -2.14
C GLY A 153 15.32 5.96 -1.07
N GLU A 154 15.01 6.45 0.13
CA GLU A 154 15.97 6.46 1.23
C GLU A 154 16.29 5.05 1.71
N ASP A 155 17.48 4.89 2.28
CA ASP A 155 17.94 3.61 2.83
C ASP A 155 17.52 3.44 4.29
N LEU A 156 17.26 2.17 4.64
CA LEU A 156 17.18 1.72 6.02
C LEU A 156 18.53 1.15 6.48
N GLU A 157 18.72 1.15 7.79
CA GLU A 157 19.86 0.50 8.44
C GLU A 157 19.37 -0.62 9.35
N LEU A 158 20.07 -1.77 9.28
CA LEU A 158 19.86 -2.95 10.13
C LEU A 158 20.89 -2.97 11.25
N GLN A 159 20.44 -3.21 12.48
CA GLN A 159 21.32 -3.38 13.62
C GLN A 159 22.10 -4.69 13.54
N MET A 160 23.42 -4.59 13.64
CA MET A 160 24.37 -5.70 13.63
C MET A 160 25.29 -5.57 14.87
N GLY A 161 24.81 -6.10 16.00
CA GLY A 161 25.48 -5.87 17.28
C GLY A 161 25.46 -4.41 17.67
N GLU A 162 26.63 -3.80 17.83
CA GLU A 162 26.77 -2.36 18.14
C GLU A 162 26.81 -1.47 16.89
N ASN A 163 26.83 -2.08 15.70
CA ASN A 163 26.94 -1.38 14.43
C ASN A 163 25.63 -1.40 13.66
N TRP A 164 25.53 -0.50 12.68
CA TRP A 164 24.41 -0.39 11.77
C TRP A 164 24.89 -0.60 10.33
N ARG A 165 24.19 -1.44 9.59
CA ARG A 165 24.48 -1.73 8.21
C ARG A 165 23.32 -1.28 7.30
N ARG A 166 23.64 -0.56 6.25
CA ARG A 166 22.68 -0.25 5.20
C ARG A 166 22.02 -1.53 4.70
N THR A 167 20.70 -1.49 4.64
CA THR A 167 19.92 -2.63 4.19
C THR A 167 18.81 -2.26 3.25
N GLY A 168 17.94 -2.35 2.80
CA GLY A 168 16.89 -2.08 1.88
C GLY A 168 16.58 -0.62 1.55
N ALA A 169 15.65 -0.46 0.65
CA ALA A 169 15.16 0.82 0.18
C ALA A 169 13.71 1.04 0.62
N ILE A 170 13.41 2.24 1.08
CA ILE A 170 12.07 2.65 1.47
C ILE A 170 11.24 2.91 0.21
N LEU A 171 10.06 2.29 0.12
CA LEU A 171 9.06 2.61 -0.90
C LEU A 171 8.13 3.73 -0.45
N ALA A 172 7.68 3.68 0.80
CA ALA A 172 6.76 4.65 1.36
C ALA A 172 6.85 4.67 2.87
N ALA A 173 6.49 5.80 3.47
CA ALA A 173 6.37 5.95 4.90
C ALA A 173 5.21 6.89 5.25
N ALA A 174 4.55 6.62 6.36
CA ALA A 174 3.48 7.46 6.86
C ALA A 174 3.55 7.53 8.40
N GLN A 175 3.32 8.70 8.96
CA GLN A 175 3.20 8.90 10.38
C GLN A 175 1.74 8.87 10.80
N LEU A 176 1.41 8.06 11.80
CA LEU A 176 0.08 7.99 12.39
C LEU A 176 -0.14 9.13 13.40
N ASP A 177 -1.39 9.37 13.79
CA ASP A 177 -1.77 10.44 14.71
C ASP A 177 -1.12 10.30 16.10
N ASP A 178 -0.79 9.08 16.53
CA ASP A 178 -0.09 8.78 17.77
C ASP A 178 1.44 8.98 17.70
N GLY A 179 1.94 9.42 16.56
CA GLY A 179 3.36 9.60 16.28
C GLY A 179 4.09 8.35 15.83
N GLN A 180 3.43 7.20 15.77
CA GLN A 180 4.01 5.98 15.23
C GLN A 180 4.30 6.13 13.73
N LEU A 181 5.47 5.68 13.31
CA LEU A 181 5.86 5.64 11.91
C LEU A 181 5.61 4.25 11.34
N LEU A 182 4.95 4.19 10.20
CA LEU A 182 4.85 3.00 9.37
C LEU A 182 5.76 3.16 8.16
N VAL A 183 6.53 2.12 7.86
CA VAL A 183 7.45 2.11 6.72
C VAL A 183 7.23 0.86 5.89
N GLN A 184 7.17 1.06 4.59
CA GLN A 184 7.15 0.00 3.59
C GLN A 184 8.50 0.00 2.88
N ALA A 185 9.19 -1.14 2.91
CA ALA A 185 10.53 -1.24 2.35
C ALA A 185 10.75 -2.58 1.63
N VAL A 186 11.61 -2.57 0.62
CA VAL A 186 12.08 -3.78 -0.05
C VAL A 186 13.43 -4.17 0.55
N MET A 187 13.49 -5.37 1.12
CA MET A 187 14.67 -5.93 1.77
C MET A 187 14.83 -7.41 1.41
N ASN A 188 15.91 -8.03 1.87
CA ASN A 188 16.09 -9.48 1.72
C ASN A 188 14.91 -10.23 2.34
N ASN A 189 14.54 -11.36 1.75
CA ASN A 189 13.41 -12.17 2.21
C ASN A 189 13.74 -13.12 3.36
N ASP A 190 15.00 -13.18 3.79
CA ASP A 190 15.52 -14.05 4.84
C ASP A 190 15.77 -13.34 6.19
N LEU A 191 15.14 -12.19 6.42
CA LEU A 191 15.30 -11.43 7.65
C LEU A 191 14.60 -12.13 8.83
N GLU A 192 15.24 -12.04 9.99
CA GLU A 192 14.69 -12.55 11.24
C GLU A 192 13.62 -11.60 11.81
N ALA A 193 12.58 -12.16 12.42
CA ALA A 193 11.44 -11.38 12.92
C ALA A 193 11.83 -10.37 14.03
N GLU A 194 12.88 -10.67 14.78
CA GLU A 194 13.40 -9.81 15.87
C GLU A 194 14.37 -8.73 15.39
N SER A 195 14.64 -8.66 14.10
CA SER A 195 15.54 -7.66 13.52
C SER A 195 15.12 -6.24 13.89
N VAL A 196 16.09 -5.41 14.19
CA VAL A 196 15.89 -3.99 14.55
C VAL A 196 16.44 -3.12 13.43
N PHE A 197 15.65 -2.16 13.03
CA PHE A 197 15.97 -1.23 11.95
C PHE A 197 15.91 0.22 12.44
N ARG A 198 16.46 1.12 11.67
CA ARG A 198 16.27 2.55 11.83
C ARG A 198 16.27 3.25 10.47
N VAL A 199 15.65 4.42 10.43
CA VAL A 199 15.90 5.39 9.37
C VAL A 199 17.35 5.82 9.49
N ARG A 200 18.04 6.02 8.38
CA ARG A 200 19.47 6.34 8.36
C ARG A 200 19.80 7.47 9.35
N ASP A 201 20.79 7.20 10.20
CA ASP A 201 21.29 8.11 11.23
C ASP A 201 20.26 8.56 12.29
N ASP A 202 19.13 7.89 12.39
CA ASP A 202 18.11 8.19 13.40
C ASP A 202 18.42 7.47 14.73
N ALA A 203 18.09 8.10 15.84
CA ALA A 203 18.24 7.52 17.18
C ALA A 203 17.12 6.55 17.57
N ASN A 204 15.98 6.63 16.88
CA ASN A 204 14.84 5.77 17.14
C ASN A 204 14.88 4.51 16.25
N THR A 205 14.12 3.49 16.64
CA THR A 205 14.14 2.18 16.01
C THR A 205 12.78 1.78 15.42
N LEU A 206 12.86 0.88 14.45
CA LEU A 206 11.72 0.27 13.78
C LEU A 206 11.80 -1.26 13.92
N HIS A 207 10.64 -1.91 13.95
CA HIS A 207 10.52 -3.37 14.05
C HIS A 207 9.63 -3.90 12.94
N ILE A 208 9.84 -5.18 12.58
CA ILE A 208 8.99 -5.86 11.59
C ILE A 208 7.58 -6.04 12.15
N VAL A 209 6.59 -5.74 11.32
CA VAL A 209 5.17 -6.00 11.58
C VAL A 209 4.69 -7.03 10.57
N PRO A 210 3.87 -8.03 10.98
CA PRO A 210 3.34 -9.02 10.05
C PRO A 210 2.49 -8.38 8.95
N LEU A 211 2.61 -8.89 7.73
CA LEU A 211 1.73 -8.54 6.62
C LEU A 211 0.37 -9.24 6.80
N PRO A 212 -0.73 -8.69 6.29
CA PRO A 212 -2.06 -9.30 6.36
C PRO A 212 -2.27 -10.47 5.39
N TYR A 213 -1.26 -10.88 4.66
CA TYR A 213 -1.26 -12.00 3.72
C TYR A 213 0.04 -12.80 3.81
N SER A 214 0.02 -14.02 3.29
CA SER A 214 1.21 -14.88 3.24
C SER A 214 1.96 -14.74 1.91
N LEU A 215 3.29 -14.85 1.98
CA LEU A 215 4.16 -14.95 0.80
C LEU A 215 4.43 -16.40 0.40
N GLU A 216 4.03 -17.35 1.24
CA GLU A 216 4.12 -18.78 0.95
C GLU A 216 2.98 -19.21 0.02
N GLU A 217 3.32 -19.95 -1.05
CA GLU A 217 2.38 -20.57 -1.98
C GLU A 217 1.93 -21.95 -1.49
#